data_b9305034a80e522649a94d2aae012694
#
_entry.id   b9305034a80e522649a94d2aae012694
#
_cell.length_a   1.000
_cell.length_b   1.000
_cell.length_c   1.000
_cell.angle_alpha   90.00
_cell.angle_beta   90.00
_cell.angle_gamma   90.00
#
_symmetry.space_group_name_H-M   'P 1'
#
loop_
_entity.id
_entity.type
_entity.pdbx_description
1 polymer ?
#
loop_
_entity_poly.entity_id
_entity_poly.type
_entity_poly.pdbx_seq_one_letter_code
_entity_poly.pdbx_strand_id
1 'polypeptide(L)'
;MPENPLPTFPLDVDPGPSFSDLLRRVAPHQLPGSASDGTAPADLVHGTTVVAIRSVDGIVMAGDRRATAGYMIASRRIEKVFPADEFSAVAIAGAAGPAVEMVKLFQTQLEHYEKVQGTTLSLEGKANQLGQLVRANLGAAMQGFAVVPLFAGFDHARARGRVFSYDVTGGRYEEYDFQANGSGSVHARNWIKAIWREGMSTDETIELAIRSLFAAADEDAATGGPDLVRGIYPSIAIVDTNAYRALTDEDVEARSQVLLQGPERGGRS
;
A
#
# COMPACT_ATOMS: atom_id res chain seq x y z
N MET A 1 -35.43 -29.70 -6.37
CA MET A 1 -34.13 -29.37 -5.76
C MET A 1 -33.81 -30.47 -4.77
N PRO A 2 -32.71 -31.20 -4.85
CA PRO A 2 -32.39 -32.17 -3.83
C PRO A 2 -32.08 -31.41 -2.53
N GLU A 3 -32.84 -31.66 -1.49
CA GLU A 3 -32.54 -31.25 -0.13
C GLU A 3 -31.16 -31.87 0.24
N ASN A 4 -30.19 -31.04 0.48
CA ASN A 4 -28.88 -31.49 1.00
C ASN A 4 -29.06 -31.62 2.53
N PRO A 5 -29.34 -32.82 3.08
CA PRO A 5 -29.56 -32.95 4.50
C PRO A 5 -28.27 -32.57 5.24
N LEU A 6 -28.40 -31.84 6.33
CA LEU A 6 -27.28 -31.53 7.21
C LEU A 6 -26.59 -32.85 7.62
N PRO A 7 -25.24 -32.89 7.63
CA PRO A 7 -24.52 -34.08 8.03
C PRO A 7 -24.89 -34.48 9.48
N THR A 8 -25.34 -35.70 9.67
CA THR A 8 -25.60 -36.28 10.99
C THR A 8 -24.39 -37.14 11.39
N PHE A 9 -23.87 -36.94 12.58
CA PHE A 9 -22.73 -37.70 13.09
C PHE A 9 -23.24 -38.75 14.11
N PRO A 10 -22.78 -40.01 14.01
CA PRO A 10 -22.94 -40.97 15.10
C PRO A 10 -22.25 -40.46 16.37
N LEU A 11 -22.74 -40.82 17.55
CA LEU A 11 -22.24 -40.35 18.84
C LEU A 11 -20.74 -40.64 19.09
N ASP A 12 -20.22 -41.68 18.45
CA ASP A 12 -18.83 -42.10 18.50
C ASP A 12 -17.92 -41.31 17.55
N VAL A 13 -18.52 -40.51 16.65
CA VAL A 13 -17.81 -39.75 15.61
C VAL A 13 -18.07 -38.25 15.74
N ASP A 14 -18.79 -37.82 16.78
CA ASP A 14 -19.06 -36.40 17.01
C ASP A 14 -17.74 -35.64 17.22
N PRO A 15 -17.43 -34.62 16.40
CA PRO A 15 -16.24 -33.80 16.55
C PRO A 15 -16.28 -32.86 17.77
N GLY A 16 -17.38 -32.88 18.54
CA GLY A 16 -17.61 -31.95 19.64
C GLY A 16 -17.81 -30.51 19.17
N PRO A 17 -17.60 -29.49 20.02
CA PRO A 17 -17.87 -28.10 19.70
C PRO A 17 -16.82 -27.43 18.80
N SER A 18 -15.80 -28.17 18.38
CA SER A 18 -14.71 -27.63 17.56
C SER A 18 -15.08 -27.60 16.06
N PHE A 19 -15.31 -26.42 15.51
CA PHE A 19 -15.57 -26.24 14.10
C PHE A 19 -14.39 -26.69 13.20
N SER A 20 -13.16 -26.51 13.64
CA SER A 20 -11.98 -26.99 12.91
C SER A 20 -11.89 -28.51 12.87
N ASP A 21 -12.31 -29.22 13.91
CA ASP A 21 -12.35 -30.69 13.93
C ASP A 21 -13.48 -31.22 13.06
N LEU A 22 -14.61 -30.52 13.02
CA LEU A 22 -15.70 -30.79 12.08
C LEU A 22 -15.20 -30.67 10.65
N LEU A 23 -14.55 -29.55 10.28
CA LEU A 23 -14.00 -29.35 8.94
C LEU A 23 -12.97 -30.40 8.55
N ARG A 24 -12.06 -30.79 9.45
CA ARG A 24 -11.09 -31.86 9.20
C ARG A 24 -11.74 -33.17 8.79
N ARG A 25 -12.92 -33.45 9.31
CA ARG A 25 -13.66 -34.71 9.03
C ARG A 25 -14.54 -34.63 7.80
N VAL A 26 -15.27 -33.53 7.63
CA VAL A 26 -16.31 -33.40 6.59
C VAL A 26 -15.77 -32.78 5.30
N ALA A 27 -14.89 -31.81 5.40
CA ALA A 27 -14.37 -31.07 4.28
C ALA A 27 -12.90 -30.64 4.52
N PRO A 28 -11.96 -31.61 4.61
CA PRO A 28 -10.56 -31.32 4.93
C PRO A 28 -9.92 -30.35 3.90
N HIS A 29 -10.41 -30.34 2.66
CA HIS A 29 -9.97 -29.41 1.61
C HIS A 29 -10.38 -27.96 1.84
N GLN A 30 -11.28 -27.67 2.76
CA GLN A 30 -11.70 -26.31 3.14
C GLN A 30 -10.94 -25.77 4.35
N LEU A 31 -10.08 -26.58 4.98
CA LEU A 31 -9.23 -26.08 6.05
C LEU A 31 -8.21 -25.07 5.51
N PRO A 32 -8.03 -23.93 6.18
CA PRO A 32 -6.91 -23.06 5.88
C PRO A 32 -5.59 -23.84 5.98
N GLY A 33 -4.82 -23.93 4.90
CA GLY A 33 -3.57 -24.70 4.84
C GLY A 33 -3.69 -26.13 4.33
N SER A 34 -4.89 -26.65 3.99
CA SER A 34 -5.07 -27.94 3.32
C SER A 34 -4.89 -27.91 1.80
N ALA A 35 -4.33 -26.83 1.24
CA ALA A 35 -3.90 -26.82 -0.13
C ALA A 35 -2.74 -27.83 -0.25
N SER A 36 -3.05 -28.95 -0.95
CA SER A 36 -2.19 -29.93 -1.60
C SER A 36 -0.69 -29.66 -1.52
N ASP A 37 0.03 -30.72 -1.13
CA ASP A 37 1.43 -31.00 -1.41
C ASP A 37 2.25 -29.86 -2.03
N GLY A 38 2.98 -29.21 -1.16
CA GLY A 38 4.37 -28.84 -1.34
C GLY A 38 4.76 -28.19 -2.66
N THR A 39 4.32 -27.05 -2.93
CA THR A 39 5.15 -25.90 -3.30
C THR A 39 4.36 -24.70 -2.86
N ALA A 40 4.73 -24.11 -1.72
CA ALA A 40 4.48 -22.68 -1.57
C ALA A 40 4.93 -22.05 -2.88
N PRO A 41 4.09 -21.22 -3.56
CA PRO A 41 4.53 -20.55 -4.77
C PRO A 41 5.87 -19.90 -4.41
N ALA A 42 6.92 -20.28 -5.14
CA ALA A 42 8.29 -19.86 -4.88
C ALA A 42 8.24 -18.36 -4.60
N ASP A 43 8.64 -17.97 -3.41
CA ASP A 43 8.83 -16.61 -2.88
C ASP A 43 8.38 -15.49 -3.83
N LEU A 44 7.07 -15.28 -3.92
CA LEU A 44 6.51 -14.06 -4.50
C LEU A 44 6.71 -12.93 -3.47
N VAL A 45 7.96 -12.72 -3.05
CA VAL A 45 8.34 -11.53 -2.29
C VAL A 45 8.28 -10.37 -3.29
N HIS A 46 7.12 -9.75 -3.37
CA HIS A 46 6.97 -8.50 -4.08
C HIS A 46 7.54 -7.39 -3.20
N GLY A 47 8.81 -7.07 -3.44
CA GLY A 47 9.44 -5.93 -2.82
C GLY A 47 8.74 -4.64 -3.23
N THR A 48 8.50 -3.81 -2.27
CA THR A 48 7.80 -2.54 -2.44
C THR A 48 8.11 -1.68 -1.24
N THR A 49 8.31 -0.38 -1.46
CA THR A 49 8.25 0.60 -0.37
C THR A 49 7.41 1.78 -0.84
N VAL A 50 6.36 2.05 -0.08
CA VAL A 50 5.52 3.23 -0.28
C VAL A 50 5.42 4.02 1.02
N VAL A 51 5.30 5.33 0.90
CA VAL A 51 5.18 6.26 2.03
C VAL A 51 4.04 7.24 1.79
N ALA A 52 3.42 7.67 2.87
CA ALA A 52 2.47 8.79 2.89
C ALA A 52 2.86 9.70 4.05
N ILE A 53 3.05 10.99 3.78
CA ILE A 53 3.58 11.97 4.74
C ILE A 53 2.70 13.21 4.71
N ARG A 54 2.28 13.68 5.88
CA ARG A 54 1.51 14.91 6.01
C ARG A 54 2.42 16.13 5.87
N SER A 55 2.00 17.07 5.03
CA SER A 55 2.55 18.43 4.94
C SER A 55 1.57 19.45 5.55
N VAL A 56 1.96 20.71 5.59
CA VAL A 56 1.07 21.79 6.06
C VAL A 56 -0.17 21.93 5.18
N ASP A 57 -0.04 21.70 3.85
CA ASP A 57 -1.10 21.92 2.88
C ASP A 57 -1.92 20.66 2.56
N GLY A 58 -1.40 19.47 2.90
CA GLY A 58 -2.05 18.21 2.51
C GLY A 58 -1.20 16.99 2.78
N ILE A 59 -1.09 16.13 1.76
CA ILE A 59 -0.35 14.86 1.82
C ILE A 59 0.59 14.74 0.63
N VAL A 60 1.77 14.21 0.87
CA VAL A 60 2.68 13.69 -0.15
C VAL A 60 2.70 12.18 -0.04
N MET A 61 2.39 11.48 -1.13
CA MET A 61 2.55 10.04 -1.27
C MET A 61 3.66 9.73 -2.25
N ALA A 62 4.49 8.74 -1.93
CA ALA A 62 5.55 8.31 -2.82
C ALA A 62 5.74 6.79 -2.79
N GLY A 63 6.27 6.23 -3.88
CA GLY A 63 6.58 4.81 -3.99
C GLY A 63 7.79 4.57 -4.87
N ASP A 64 8.58 3.56 -4.55
CA ASP A 64 9.63 3.07 -5.44
C ASP A 64 9.02 2.40 -6.67
N ARG A 65 9.82 2.16 -7.72
CA ARG A 65 9.33 1.58 -8.99
C ARG A 65 9.82 0.16 -9.27
N ARG A 66 10.41 -0.52 -8.29
CA ARG A 66 10.88 -1.90 -8.45
C ARG A 66 9.79 -2.91 -8.12
N ALA A 67 9.64 -3.93 -8.97
CA ALA A 67 8.96 -5.16 -8.63
C ALA A 67 9.95 -6.32 -8.72
N THR A 68 9.91 -7.24 -7.75
CA THR A 68 10.75 -8.43 -7.71
C THR A 68 9.92 -9.69 -7.87
N ALA A 69 10.54 -10.74 -8.38
CA ALA A 69 10.01 -12.10 -8.38
C ALA A 69 11.11 -13.01 -7.80
N GLY A 70 10.99 -13.36 -6.53
CA GLY A 70 12.07 -13.95 -5.76
C GLY A 70 13.29 -13.02 -5.74
N TYR A 71 14.44 -13.53 -6.18
CA TYR A 71 15.69 -12.75 -6.21
C TYR A 71 15.87 -11.93 -7.51
N MET A 72 14.93 -12.01 -8.44
CA MET A 72 15.04 -11.33 -9.74
C MET A 72 14.22 -10.04 -9.77
N ILE A 73 14.69 -9.02 -10.48
CA ILE A 73 13.92 -7.81 -10.76
C ILE A 73 12.97 -8.13 -11.93
N ALA A 74 11.68 -8.20 -11.65
CA ALA A 74 10.63 -8.45 -12.65
C ALA A 74 10.27 -7.17 -13.42
N SER A 75 10.25 -6.02 -12.76
CA SER A 75 10.01 -4.71 -13.38
C SER A 75 10.79 -3.62 -12.65
N ARG A 76 11.16 -2.57 -13.38
CA ARG A 76 11.84 -1.38 -12.84
C ARG A 76 10.97 -0.12 -12.93
N ARG A 77 9.78 -0.22 -13.52
CA ARG A 77 8.90 0.91 -13.82
C ARG A 77 7.45 0.65 -13.44
N ILE A 78 7.23 -0.13 -12.36
CA ILE A 78 5.87 -0.37 -11.87
C ILE A 78 5.34 0.89 -11.17
N GLU A 79 4.09 1.22 -11.42
CA GLU A 79 3.41 2.29 -10.68
C GLU A 79 2.85 1.72 -9.37
N LYS A 80 2.99 2.48 -8.28
CA LYS A 80 2.54 2.07 -6.96
C LYS A 80 1.68 3.11 -6.26
N VAL A 81 1.60 4.33 -6.81
CA VAL A 81 0.81 5.44 -6.28
C VAL A 81 -0.24 5.81 -7.33
N PHE A 82 -1.50 5.77 -6.95
CA PHE A 82 -2.62 5.98 -7.85
C PHE A 82 -3.60 7.01 -7.28
N PRO A 83 -4.25 7.82 -8.11
CA PRO A 83 -5.42 8.56 -7.66
C PRO A 83 -6.52 7.57 -7.23
N ALA A 84 -7.19 7.84 -6.13
CA ALA A 84 -8.42 7.14 -5.78
C ALA A 84 -9.62 7.91 -6.35
N ASP A 85 -9.62 9.20 -6.15
CA ASP A 85 -10.49 10.20 -6.77
C ASP A 85 -9.79 11.57 -6.78
N GLU A 86 -10.54 12.65 -6.99
CA GLU A 86 -10.00 14.02 -7.11
C GLU A 86 -9.20 14.46 -5.87
N PHE A 87 -9.61 14.07 -4.65
CA PHE A 87 -8.99 14.52 -3.40
C PHE A 87 -8.44 13.39 -2.55
N SER A 88 -8.17 12.23 -3.16
CA SER A 88 -7.55 11.12 -2.43
C SER A 88 -6.67 10.25 -3.35
N ALA A 89 -5.73 9.55 -2.71
CA ALA A 89 -4.78 8.67 -3.35
C ALA A 89 -4.62 7.37 -2.58
N VAL A 90 -4.22 6.33 -3.29
CA VAL A 90 -3.87 5.03 -2.72
C VAL A 90 -2.49 4.61 -3.20
N ALA A 91 -1.64 4.18 -2.27
CA ALA A 91 -0.38 3.53 -2.60
C ALA A 91 -0.45 2.06 -2.18
N ILE A 92 0.09 1.19 -3.02
CA ILE A 92 -0.04 -0.26 -2.87
C ILE A 92 1.29 -0.94 -2.54
N ALA A 93 1.24 -1.85 -1.57
CA ALA A 93 2.32 -2.79 -1.25
C ALA A 93 1.79 -4.22 -1.26
N GLY A 94 2.60 -5.16 -1.76
CA GLY A 94 2.25 -6.58 -1.85
C GLY A 94 2.12 -7.10 -3.27
N ALA A 95 1.24 -8.07 -3.52
CA ALA A 95 1.07 -8.72 -4.82
C ALA A 95 0.54 -7.76 -5.88
N ALA A 96 1.34 -7.49 -6.93
CA ALA A 96 1.08 -6.43 -7.90
C ALA A 96 -0.25 -6.60 -8.67
N GLY A 97 -0.55 -7.81 -9.16
CA GLY A 97 -1.78 -8.08 -9.89
C GLY A 97 -3.04 -7.77 -9.09
N PRO A 98 -3.26 -8.47 -7.96
CA PRO A 98 -4.39 -8.19 -7.06
C PRO A 98 -4.45 -6.74 -6.56
N ALA A 99 -3.29 -6.10 -6.37
CA ALA A 99 -3.23 -4.72 -5.92
C ALA A 99 -3.79 -3.74 -6.97
N VAL A 100 -3.40 -3.88 -8.23
CA VAL A 100 -3.92 -3.04 -9.33
C VAL A 100 -5.41 -3.27 -9.54
N GLU A 101 -5.87 -4.51 -9.45
CA GLU A 101 -7.31 -4.83 -9.54
C GLU A 101 -8.10 -4.19 -8.39
N MET A 102 -7.57 -4.26 -7.17
CA MET A 102 -8.18 -3.62 -5.99
C MET A 102 -8.31 -2.10 -6.18
N VAL A 103 -7.26 -1.44 -6.69
CA VAL A 103 -7.29 0.01 -6.96
C VAL A 103 -8.36 0.34 -7.99
N LYS A 104 -8.42 -0.38 -9.11
CA LYS A 104 -9.42 -0.14 -10.16
C LYS A 104 -10.85 -0.35 -9.65
N LEU A 105 -11.07 -1.40 -8.87
CA LEU A 105 -12.37 -1.66 -8.26
C LEU A 105 -12.74 -0.55 -7.28
N PHE A 106 -11.79 -0.09 -6.47
CA PHE A 106 -11.99 1.02 -5.54
C PHE A 106 -12.40 2.30 -6.27
N GLN A 107 -11.65 2.70 -7.30
CA GLN A 107 -11.97 3.87 -8.14
C GLN A 107 -13.38 3.77 -8.73
N THR A 108 -13.72 2.60 -9.30
CA THR A 108 -15.05 2.36 -9.89
C THR A 108 -16.16 2.48 -8.85
N GLN A 109 -15.94 1.98 -7.63
CA GLN A 109 -16.93 2.05 -6.55
C GLN A 109 -17.14 3.51 -6.07
N LEU A 110 -16.06 4.29 -5.96
CA LEU A 110 -16.15 5.70 -5.57
C LEU A 110 -16.91 6.50 -6.64
N GLU A 111 -16.55 6.32 -7.91
CA GLU A 111 -17.23 6.97 -9.05
C GLU A 111 -18.71 6.55 -9.14
N HIS A 112 -19.01 5.28 -8.96
CA HIS A 112 -20.39 4.79 -8.94
C HIS A 112 -21.20 5.42 -7.82
N TYR A 113 -20.64 5.47 -6.60
CA TYR A 113 -21.30 6.11 -5.46
C TYR A 113 -21.63 7.58 -5.75
N GLU A 114 -20.66 8.33 -6.28
CA GLU A 114 -20.84 9.74 -6.61
C GLU A 114 -21.93 9.94 -7.66
N LYS A 115 -21.94 9.14 -8.72
CA LYS A 115 -22.96 9.21 -9.77
C LYS A 115 -24.37 8.88 -9.27
N VAL A 116 -24.50 7.93 -8.35
CA VAL A 116 -25.82 7.49 -7.82
C VAL A 116 -26.31 8.44 -6.74
N GLN A 117 -25.43 8.92 -5.86
CA GLN A 117 -25.81 9.76 -4.73
C GLN A 117 -25.75 11.26 -5.02
N GLY A 118 -25.09 11.67 -6.11
CA GLY A 118 -24.87 13.07 -6.45
C GLY A 118 -23.88 13.80 -5.53
N THR A 119 -23.14 13.05 -4.71
CA THR A 119 -22.14 13.59 -3.78
C THR A 119 -21.05 12.55 -3.54
N THR A 120 -19.83 13.01 -3.27
CA THR A 120 -18.69 12.13 -2.94
C THR A 120 -18.81 11.54 -1.54
N LEU A 121 -18.26 10.35 -1.32
CA LEU A 121 -18.05 9.81 0.01
C LEU A 121 -17.14 10.74 0.84
N SER A 122 -17.39 10.83 2.13
CA SER A 122 -16.43 11.44 3.05
C SER A 122 -15.09 10.69 2.99
N LEU A 123 -13.99 11.36 3.29
CA LEU A 123 -12.66 10.71 3.27
C LEU A 123 -12.63 9.46 4.15
N GLU A 124 -13.29 9.50 5.30
CA GLU A 124 -13.43 8.36 6.20
C GLU A 124 -14.29 7.24 5.60
N GLY A 125 -15.36 7.58 4.87
CA GLY A 125 -16.19 6.63 4.13
C GLY A 125 -15.38 5.91 3.05
N LYS A 126 -14.54 6.63 2.30
CA LYS A 126 -13.61 6.06 1.32
C LYS A 126 -12.61 5.11 1.98
N ALA A 127 -12.02 5.52 3.11
CA ALA A 127 -11.09 4.69 3.87
C ALA A 127 -11.76 3.39 4.37
N ASN A 128 -13.02 3.45 4.84
CA ASN A 128 -13.79 2.27 5.23
C ASN A 128 -14.07 1.34 4.04
N GLN A 129 -14.42 1.91 2.87
CA GLN A 129 -14.67 1.14 1.65
C GLN A 129 -13.42 0.37 1.20
N LEU A 130 -12.24 1.01 1.24
CA LEU A 130 -10.99 0.33 0.92
C LEU A 130 -10.69 -0.80 1.94
N GLY A 131 -10.97 -0.60 3.23
CA GLY A 131 -10.84 -1.64 4.24
C GLY A 131 -11.72 -2.88 3.95
N GLN A 132 -12.91 -2.69 3.39
CA GLN A 132 -13.75 -3.81 2.95
C GLN A 132 -13.13 -4.58 1.78
N LEU A 133 -12.49 -3.89 0.82
CA LEU A 133 -11.80 -4.52 -0.29
C LEU A 133 -10.57 -5.32 0.18
N VAL A 134 -9.80 -4.77 1.13
CA VAL A 134 -8.68 -5.50 1.75
C VAL A 134 -9.19 -6.76 2.44
N ARG A 135 -10.27 -6.67 3.21
CA ARG A 135 -10.89 -7.82 3.88
C ARG A 135 -11.39 -8.87 2.88
N ALA A 136 -11.99 -8.44 1.76
CA ALA A 136 -12.45 -9.35 0.71
C ALA A 136 -11.27 -10.11 0.05
N ASN A 137 -10.07 -9.53 0.05
CA ASN A 137 -8.84 -10.16 -0.45
C ASN A 137 -8.19 -11.15 0.54
N LEU A 138 -8.73 -11.34 1.75
CA LEU A 138 -8.10 -12.16 2.80
C LEU A 138 -7.83 -13.60 2.33
N GLY A 139 -8.74 -14.18 1.54
CA GLY A 139 -8.56 -15.52 0.98
C GLY A 139 -7.33 -15.65 0.08
N ALA A 140 -7.07 -14.64 -0.76
CA ALA A 140 -5.87 -14.58 -1.59
C ALA A 140 -4.62 -14.25 -0.75
N ALA A 141 -4.75 -13.39 0.25
CA ALA A 141 -3.66 -13.05 1.17
C ALA A 141 -3.14 -14.29 1.93
N MET A 142 -4.03 -15.20 2.35
CA MET A 142 -3.66 -16.47 2.98
C MET A 142 -2.90 -17.41 2.03
N GLN A 143 -2.96 -17.19 0.73
CA GLN A 143 -2.22 -17.91 -0.30
C GLN A 143 -0.93 -17.18 -0.73
N GLY A 144 -0.52 -16.12 -0.01
CA GLY A 144 0.67 -15.32 -0.32
C GLY A 144 0.43 -14.10 -1.21
N PHE A 145 -0.81 -13.87 -1.68
CA PHE A 145 -1.18 -12.72 -2.52
C PHE A 145 -1.71 -11.55 -1.68
N ALA A 146 -1.04 -11.24 -0.59
CA ALA A 146 -1.43 -10.14 0.29
C ALA A 146 -1.28 -8.78 -0.42
N VAL A 147 -2.24 -7.90 -0.17
CA VAL A 147 -2.22 -6.48 -0.58
C VAL A 147 -2.45 -5.64 0.66
N VAL A 148 -1.52 -4.75 0.96
CA VAL A 148 -1.61 -3.83 2.11
C VAL A 148 -1.45 -2.40 1.60
N PRO A 149 -2.56 -1.69 1.36
CA PRO A 149 -2.51 -0.32 0.86
C PRO A 149 -2.17 0.69 1.96
N LEU A 150 -1.69 1.87 1.54
CA LEU A 150 -1.85 3.13 2.24
C LEU A 150 -2.91 3.96 1.51
N PHE A 151 -3.80 4.58 2.24
CA PHE A 151 -4.78 5.51 1.71
C PHE A 151 -4.58 6.88 2.34
N ALA A 152 -4.62 7.93 1.53
CA ALA A 152 -4.51 9.29 2.05
C ALA A 152 -5.34 10.25 1.20
N GLY A 153 -5.72 11.37 1.78
CA GLY A 153 -6.48 12.37 1.06
C GLY A 153 -6.61 13.67 1.85
N PHE A 154 -7.16 14.69 1.20
CA PHE A 154 -7.49 15.95 1.82
C PHE A 154 -8.92 15.92 2.36
N ASP A 155 -9.07 16.10 3.65
CA ASP A 155 -10.37 16.17 4.32
C ASP A 155 -10.85 17.62 4.37
N HIS A 156 -11.73 18.01 3.46
CA HIS A 156 -12.28 19.36 3.39
C HIS A 156 -13.04 19.76 4.66
N ALA A 157 -13.70 18.82 5.35
CA ALA A 157 -14.44 19.11 6.58
C ALA A 157 -13.50 19.45 7.75
N ARG A 158 -12.30 18.89 7.74
CA ARG A 158 -11.26 19.12 8.75
C ARG A 158 -10.14 20.06 8.26
N ALA A 159 -10.21 20.51 7.02
CA ALA A 159 -9.21 21.34 6.35
C ALA A 159 -7.77 20.84 6.53
N ARG A 160 -7.55 19.52 6.38
CA ARG A 160 -6.24 18.90 6.54
C ARG A 160 -6.08 17.59 5.76
N GLY A 161 -4.84 17.25 5.47
CA GLY A 161 -4.48 15.92 5.00
C GLY A 161 -4.63 14.85 6.08
N ARG A 162 -5.11 13.66 5.70
CA ARG A 162 -5.23 12.48 6.57
C ARG A 162 -4.66 11.25 5.90
N VAL A 163 -4.03 10.38 6.69
CA VAL A 163 -3.41 9.13 6.24
C VAL A 163 -4.07 7.96 6.97
N PHE A 164 -4.29 6.88 6.23
CA PHE A 164 -4.85 5.64 6.78
C PHE A 164 -3.99 4.45 6.35
N SER A 165 -3.68 3.59 7.29
CA SER A 165 -3.04 2.30 7.07
C SER A 165 -4.03 1.16 7.30
N TYR A 166 -3.68 -0.02 6.80
CA TYR A 166 -4.52 -1.21 6.90
C TYR A 166 -3.66 -2.41 7.31
N ASP A 167 -4.27 -3.34 8.02
CA ASP A 167 -3.74 -4.69 8.15
C ASP A 167 -4.38 -5.63 7.11
N VAL A 168 -3.86 -6.84 6.99
CA VAL A 168 -4.32 -7.83 6.00
C VAL A 168 -5.77 -8.30 6.22
N THR A 169 -6.33 -8.05 7.39
CA THR A 169 -7.72 -8.40 7.72
C THR A 169 -8.72 -7.28 7.38
N GLY A 170 -8.21 -6.15 6.87
CA GLY A 170 -9.01 -4.97 6.54
C GLY A 170 -9.27 -4.06 7.75
N GLY A 171 -8.53 -4.24 8.83
CA GLY A 171 -8.48 -3.27 9.93
C GLY A 171 -7.89 -1.95 9.43
N ARG A 172 -8.59 -0.84 9.70
CA ARG A 172 -8.21 0.51 9.29
C ARG A 172 -7.71 1.32 10.47
N TYR A 173 -6.56 1.97 10.32
CA TYR A 173 -5.93 2.81 11.33
C TYR A 173 -5.64 4.19 10.76
N GLU A 174 -6.03 5.25 11.47
CA GLU A 174 -5.64 6.61 11.09
C GLU A 174 -4.27 6.92 11.67
N GLU A 175 -3.36 7.34 10.80
CA GLU A 175 -1.99 7.73 11.14
C GLU A 175 -1.93 9.26 11.22
N TYR A 176 -1.31 9.77 12.29
CA TYR A 176 -1.35 11.21 12.56
C TYR A 176 -0.48 12.02 11.59
N ASP A 177 0.71 11.52 11.26
CA ASP A 177 1.73 12.33 10.62
C ASP A 177 2.27 11.68 9.34
N PHE A 178 2.62 10.42 9.40
CA PHE A 178 3.17 9.66 8.29
C PHE A 178 3.04 8.17 8.50
N GLN A 179 3.11 7.43 7.39
CA GLN A 179 3.20 5.97 7.42
C GLN A 179 4.00 5.47 6.22
N ALA A 180 4.59 4.28 6.37
CA ALA A 180 5.26 3.54 5.32
C ALA A 180 4.81 2.09 5.31
N ASN A 181 4.67 1.50 4.11
CA ASN A 181 4.33 0.08 3.93
C ASN A 181 5.31 -0.58 2.95
N GLY A 182 5.41 -1.89 3.05
CA GLY A 182 6.26 -2.72 2.20
C GLY A 182 7.55 -3.17 2.87
N SER A 183 8.42 -3.87 2.15
CA SER A 183 9.62 -4.51 2.69
C SER A 183 10.62 -3.51 3.29
N GLY A 184 10.87 -2.38 2.63
CA GLY A 184 11.76 -1.33 3.12
C GLY A 184 11.10 -0.32 4.07
N SER A 185 9.83 -0.54 4.46
CA SER A 185 9.04 0.42 5.24
C SER A 185 9.68 0.81 6.58
N VAL A 186 10.36 -0.10 7.24
CA VAL A 186 11.05 0.17 8.53
C VAL A 186 12.13 1.23 8.34
N HIS A 187 12.93 1.12 7.28
CA HIS A 187 14.01 2.06 6.97
C HIS A 187 13.45 3.41 6.56
N ALA A 188 12.48 3.44 5.65
CA ALA A 188 11.81 4.67 5.25
C ALA A 188 11.17 5.39 6.44
N ARG A 189 10.42 4.65 7.29
CA ARG A 189 9.75 5.20 8.46
C ARG A 189 10.72 5.77 9.49
N ASN A 190 11.84 5.09 9.73
CA ASN A 190 12.86 5.57 10.66
C ASN A 190 13.48 6.87 10.16
N TRP A 191 13.76 6.98 8.86
CA TRP A 191 14.24 8.20 8.25
C TRP A 191 13.24 9.35 8.37
N ILE A 192 11.96 9.09 8.03
CA ILE A 192 10.90 10.10 8.15
C ILE A 192 10.78 10.56 9.60
N LYS A 193 10.73 9.62 10.55
CA LYS A 193 10.61 9.93 11.99
C LYS A 193 11.73 10.82 12.53
N ALA A 194 12.93 10.70 11.98
CA ALA A 194 14.08 11.49 12.43
C ALA A 194 14.04 12.94 11.96
N ILE A 195 13.31 13.25 10.87
CA ILE A 195 13.36 14.55 10.18
C ILE A 195 12.02 15.25 10.18
N TRP A 196 10.92 14.49 10.11
CA TRP A 196 9.57 15.05 10.04
C TRP A 196 9.27 15.94 11.24
N ARG A 197 8.66 17.08 10.98
CA ARG A 197 8.13 18.00 12.00
C ARG A 197 6.78 18.56 11.53
N GLU A 198 5.96 18.94 12.46
CA GLU A 198 4.71 19.61 12.13
C GLU A 198 4.97 20.94 11.40
N GLY A 199 4.11 21.25 10.43
CA GLY A 199 4.24 22.47 9.64
C GLY A 199 5.27 22.41 8.50
N MET A 200 5.80 21.23 8.16
CA MET A 200 6.65 21.09 6.96
C MET A 200 5.88 21.50 5.71
N SER A 201 6.50 22.27 4.85
CA SER A 201 5.95 22.62 3.54
C SER A 201 5.85 21.40 2.63
N THR A 202 5.04 21.51 1.58
CA THR A 202 4.90 20.44 0.59
C THR A 202 6.23 20.11 -0.08
N ASP A 203 7.06 21.12 -0.40
CA ASP A 203 8.39 20.90 -0.99
C ASP A 203 9.36 20.15 -0.05
N GLU A 204 9.44 20.57 1.21
CA GLU A 204 10.24 19.85 2.22
C GLU A 204 9.76 18.41 2.40
N THR A 205 8.44 18.18 2.32
CA THR A 205 7.85 16.86 2.47
C THR A 205 8.15 15.97 1.26
N ILE A 206 8.18 16.52 0.04
CA ILE A 206 8.60 15.81 -1.17
C ILE A 206 10.06 15.37 -1.04
N GLU A 207 10.95 16.26 -0.62
CA GLU A 207 12.35 15.92 -0.42
C GLU A 207 12.52 14.83 0.66
N LEU A 208 11.77 14.92 1.74
CA LEU A 208 11.77 13.91 2.79
C LEU A 208 11.29 12.55 2.27
N ALA A 209 10.24 12.52 1.44
CA ALA A 209 9.75 11.30 0.81
C ALA A 209 10.82 10.66 -0.10
N ILE A 210 11.49 11.46 -0.95
CA ILE A 210 12.57 10.96 -1.82
C ILE A 210 13.71 10.37 -0.98
N ARG A 211 14.20 11.09 0.02
CA ARG A 211 15.30 10.63 0.89
C ARG A 211 14.92 9.36 1.66
N SER A 212 13.69 9.25 2.12
CA SER A 212 13.23 8.07 2.86
C SER A 212 13.21 6.82 1.98
N LEU A 213 12.80 6.95 0.70
CA LEU A 213 12.84 5.85 -0.26
C LEU A 213 14.28 5.48 -0.67
N PHE A 214 15.17 6.46 -0.75
CA PHE A 214 16.61 6.19 -0.99
C PHE A 214 17.22 5.43 0.19
N ALA A 215 16.94 5.87 1.43
CA ALA A 215 17.40 5.17 2.62
C ALA A 215 16.83 3.73 2.71
N ALA A 216 15.57 3.53 2.28
CA ALA A 216 15.00 2.19 2.21
C ALA A 216 15.69 1.33 1.15
N ALA A 217 16.05 1.90 0.00
CA ALA A 217 16.69 1.16 -1.08
C ALA A 217 18.15 0.75 -0.77
N ASP A 218 18.83 1.45 0.13
CA ASP A 218 20.17 1.09 0.60
C ASP A 218 20.16 -0.18 1.45
N GLU A 219 19.06 -0.44 2.17
CA GLU A 219 18.95 -1.52 3.16
C GLU A 219 18.02 -2.67 2.69
N ASP A 220 17.13 -2.41 1.73
CA ASP A 220 16.18 -3.39 1.19
C ASP A 220 16.41 -3.63 -0.31
N ALA A 221 16.96 -4.77 -0.66
CA ALA A 221 17.22 -5.16 -2.04
C ALA A 221 15.95 -5.21 -2.92
N ALA A 222 14.78 -5.34 -2.31
CA ALA A 222 13.50 -5.39 -3.01
C ALA A 222 12.91 -3.99 -3.27
N THR A 223 13.43 -2.95 -2.62
CA THR A 223 13.10 -1.54 -2.88
C THR A 223 14.00 -0.96 -3.98
N GLY A 224 13.39 -0.29 -4.96
CA GLY A 224 14.13 0.36 -6.06
C GLY A 224 14.69 1.71 -5.65
N GLY A 225 16.01 1.84 -5.64
CA GLY A 225 16.69 3.13 -5.53
C GLY A 225 16.66 3.93 -6.83
N PRO A 226 17.25 5.16 -6.80
CA PRO A 226 17.39 5.98 -7.99
C PRO A 226 18.31 5.31 -9.01
N ASP A 227 17.87 5.24 -10.25
CA ASP A 227 18.67 4.71 -11.37
C ASP A 227 18.96 5.85 -12.34
N LEU A 228 20.09 6.54 -12.10
CA LEU A 228 20.51 7.69 -12.91
C LEU A 228 20.80 7.33 -14.36
N VAL A 229 21.23 6.08 -14.61
CA VAL A 229 21.56 5.60 -15.96
C VAL A 229 20.30 5.40 -16.80
N ARG A 230 19.21 4.93 -16.16
CA ARG A 230 17.93 4.66 -16.85
C ARG A 230 16.89 5.75 -16.65
N GLY A 231 17.20 6.80 -15.89
CA GLY A 231 16.25 7.86 -15.55
C GLY A 231 15.03 7.30 -14.79
N ILE A 232 15.25 6.47 -13.76
CA ILE A 232 14.17 5.91 -12.97
C ILE A 232 14.24 6.48 -11.56
N TYR A 233 13.17 7.18 -11.19
CA TYR A 233 13.00 7.83 -9.90
C TYR A 233 11.69 7.39 -9.26
N PRO A 234 11.48 7.62 -7.95
CA PRO A 234 10.20 7.32 -7.30
C PRO A 234 9.01 8.00 -7.98
N SER A 235 7.84 7.35 -7.97
CA SER A 235 6.59 8.03 -8.27
C SER A 235 6.14 8.83 -7.05
N ILE A 236 5.71 10.09 -7.27
CA ILE A 236 5.31 11.02 -6.22
C ILE A 236 3.99 11.68 -6.61
N ALA A 237 3.07 11.74 -5.66
CA ALA A 237 1.82 12.46 -5.80
C ALA A 237 1.56 13.35 -4.59
N ILE A 238 0.89 14.46 -4.83
CA ILE A 238 0.43 15.42 -3.85
C ILE A 238 -1.08 15.40 -3.84
N VAL A 239 -1.69 15.48 -2.66
CA VAL A 239 -3.13 15.63 -2.49
C VAL A 239 -3.37 16.77 -1.50
N ASP A 240 -3.91 17.85 -1.98
CA ASP A 240 -4.20 19.05 -1.20
C ASP A 240 -5.54 19.68 -1.62
N THR A 241 -5.78 20.93 -1.27
CA THR A 241 -6.98 21.69 -1.67
C THR A 241 -7.13 21.87 -3.18
N ASN A 242 -6.04 21.70 -3.95
CA ASN A 242 -6.00 21.83 -5.41
C ASN A 242 -6.11 20.46 -6.12
N ALA A 243 -6.65 19.45 -5.42
CA ALA A 243 -6.82 18.09 -5.92
C ALA A 243 -5.53 17.23 -5.93
N TYR A 244 -5.69 15.99 -6.41
CA TYR A 244 -4.59 15.07 -6.67
C TYR A 244 -3.77 15.55 -7.86
N ARG A 245 -2.45 15.54 -7.72
CA ARG A 245 -1.51 15.73 -8.82
C ARG A 245 -0.28 14.85 -8.67
N ALA A 246 0.06 14.11 -9.69
CA ALA A 246 1.33 13.42 -9.79
C ALA A 246 2.42 14.40 -10.24
N LEU A 247 3.62 14.29 -9.66
CA LEU A 247 4.80 14.99 -10.18
C LEU A 247 5.26 14.31 -11.46
N THR A 248 5.81 15.09 -12.38
CA THR A 248 6.41 14.55 -13.60
C THR A 248 7.74 13.86 -13.29
N ASP A 249 8.16 12.93 -14.15
CA ASP A 249 9.47 12.27 -13.98
C ASP A 249 10.63 13.31 -13.99
N GLU A 250 10.50 14.39 -14.79
CA GLU A 250 11.46 15.48 -14.86
C GLU A 250 11.57 16.26 -13.54
N ASP A 251 10.44 16.55 -12.89
CA ASP A 251 10.42 17.25 -11.60
C ASP A 251 11.08 16.40 -10.50
N VAL A 252 10.77 15.10 -10.48
CA VAL A 252 11.35 14.17 -9.51
C VAL A 252 12.82 13.93 -9.77
N GLU A 253 13.24 13.86 -11.04
CA GLU A 253 14.64 13.78 -11.46
C GLU A 253 15.44 14.96 -10.94
N ALA A 254 14.99 16.18 -11.25
CA ALA A 254 15.67 17.40 -10.85
C ALA A 254 15.89 17.47 -9.32
N ARG A 255 14.84 17.17 -8.55
CA ARG A 255 14.91 17.10 -7.08
C ARG A 255 15.85 15.99 -6.59
N SER A 256 15.77 14.81 -7.19
CA SER A 256 16.60 13.65 -6.82
C SER A 256 18.07 13.89 -7.07
N GLN A 257 18.42 14.54 -8.19
CA GLN A 257 19.81 14.89 -8.52
C GLN A 257 20.42 15.86 -7.50
N VAL A 258 19.66 16.89 -7.08
CA VAL A 258 20.11 17.83 -6.03
C VAL A 258 20.35 17.09 -4.71
N LEU A 259 19.45 16.18 -4.34
CA LEU A 259 19.55 15.43 -3.09
C LEU A 259 20.70 14.42 -3.07
N LEU A 260 21.05 13.83 -4.23
CA LEU A 260 22.16 12.89 -4.38
C LEU A 260 23.54 13.55 -4.43
N GLN A 261 23.62 14.79 -4.96
CA GLN A 261 24.88 15.52 -5.00
C GLN A 261 25.35 15.97 -3.60
N GLY A 262 24.43 15.97 -2.60
CA GLY A 262 24.74 16.41 -1.23
C GLY A 262 25.13 17.89 -1.15
N PRO A 263 25.21 18.48 0.03
CA PRO A 263 25.97 19.72 0.18
C PRO A 263 27.43 19.42 -0.20
N GLU A 264 27.99 20.19 -1.14
CA GLU A 264 29.42 20.11 -1.50
C GLU A 264 30.19 19.90 -0.21
N ARG A 265 30.93 18.79 -0.12
CA ARG A 265 31.88 18.61 0.98
C ARG A 265 32.87 19.75 0.85
N GLY A 266 32.62 20.84 1.57
CA GLY A 266 33.49 21.95 1.66
C GLY A 266 34.90 21.41 1.90
N GLY A 267 35.80 21.71 0.97
CA GLY A 267 37.13 21.18 0.97
C GLY A 267 37.76 21.32 2.35
N ARG A 268 38.16 20.19 2.90
CA ARG A 268 39.18 20.20 3.95
C ARG A 268 40.47 20.57 3.27
N SER A 269 40.79 21.87 3.31
CA SER A 269 42.13 22.36 3.13
C SER A 269 43.00 21.95 4.32
#